data_1db00f464a4c2b3d812ccb281ef5a420
#
_entry.id   1db00f464a4c2b3d812ccb281ef5a420
#
_cell.length_a   1.000
_cell.length_b   1.000
_cell.length_c   1.000
_cell.angle_alpha   90.00
_cell.angle_beta   90.00
_cell.angle_gamma   90.00
#
_symmetry.space_group_name_H-M   'P 1'
#
loop_
_entity.id
_entity.type
_entity.pdbx_description
1 polymer ?
#
loop_
_entity_poly.entity_id
_entity_poly.type
_entity_poly.pdbx_seq_one_letter_code
_entity_poly.pdbx_strand_id
1 'polypeptide(L)'
;MKHLLVKGNFSGLPKSVVMTLADEFSRGKHGFVPLVRKREDTYCSLNILFLRRDVPGKIISGGDLDNRLKTLFDALKVPESTKGLPDFPEAGFDPIFCLLDDDDQITSLNVVTDRILSPLRADEDRDDVVLVIHVHAYRGTNVSQIAGLPGAV
;
A
#
# COMPACT_ATOMS: atom_id res chain seq x y z
N MET A 1 1.70 -3.12 -15.59
CA MET A 1 2.22 -2.67 -14.28
C MET A 1 2.76 -3.90 -13.55
N LYS A 2 4.05 -3.96 -13.21
CA LYS A 2 4.58 -5.07 -12.40
C LYS A 2 4.05 -4.90 -10.98
N HIS A 3 3.45 -5.94 -10.41
CA HIS A 3 2.89 -5.89 -9.07
C HIS A 3 3.98 -5.59 -8.04
N LEU A 4 3.66 -4.68 -7.11
CA LEU A 4 4.53 -4.33 -6.00
C LEU A 4 4.45 -5.48 -4.97
N LEU A 5 5.38 -6.43 -5.04
CA LEU A 5 5.51 -7.45 -4.01
C LEU A 5 6.39 -6.91 -2.89
N VAL A 6 5.79 -6.66 -1.75
CA VAL A 6 6.54 -6.28 -0.54
C VAL A 6 7.16 -7.54 0.04
N LYS A 7 8.45 -7.76 -0.18
CA LYS A 7 9.24 -8.74 0.58
C LYS A 7 9.57 -8.13 1.92
N GLY A 8 8.82 -8.47 2.95
CA GLY A 8 9.09 -8.03 4.32
C GLY A 8 9.30 -9.22 5.24
N ASN A 9 10.25 -9.12 6.14
CA ASN A 9 10.36 -10.07 7.26
C ASN A 9 9.41 -9.58 8.37
N PHE A 10 8.17 -10.02 8.34
CA PHE A 10 7.14 -9.67 9.33
C PHE A 10 7.23 -10.57 10.57
N SER A 11 8.42 -10.68 11.15
CA SER A 11 8.71 -11.55 12.30
C SER A 11 7.96 -11.15 13.60
N GLY A 12 7.18 -10.07 13.58
CA GLY A 12 6.46 -9.56 14.76
C GLY A 12 5.05 -10.11 14.96
N LEU A 13 4.45 -10.77 13.97
CA LEU A 13 3.10 -11.33 14.12
C LEU A 13 3.16 -12.84 14.43
N PRO A 14 2.40 -13.33 15.43
CA PRO A 14 2.26 -14.77 15.65
C PRO A 14 1.70 -15.49 14.43
N LYS A 15 2.21 -16.68 14.10
CA LYS A 15 1.74 -17.46 12.94
C LYS A 15 0.23 -17.70 12.95
N SER A 16 -0.35 -17.94 14.14
CA SER A 16 -1.80 -18.12 14.28
C SER A 16 -2.60 -16.90 13.81
N VAL A 17 -2.15 -15.69 14.14
CA VAL A 17 -2.78 -14.45 13.71
C VAL A 17 -2.66 -14.27 12.21
N VAL A 18 -1.49 -14.55 11.65
CA VAL A 18 -1.23 -14.47 10.20
C VAL A 18 -2.15 -15.42 9.43
N MET A 19 -2.29 -16.66 9.90
CA MET A 19 -3.16 -17.65 9.25
C MET A 19 -4.64 -17.27 9.33
N THR A 20 -5.12 -16.80 10.48
CA THR A 20 -6.50 -16.32 10.65
C THR A 20 -6.81 -15.17 9.71
N LEU A 21 -5.89 -14.21 9.56
CA LEU A 21 -6.06 -13.09 8.64
C LEU A 21 -6.03 -13.54 7.18
N ALA A 22 -5.13 -14.46 6.83
CA ALA A 22 -5.04 -15.01 5.47
C ALA A 22 -6.34 -15.73 5.07
N ASP A 23 -7.01 -16.40 6.01
CA ASP A 23 -8.31 -17.04 5.79
C ASP A 23 -9.43 -15.99 5.64
N GLU A 24 -9.45 -14.95 6.48
CA GLU A 24 -10.44 -13.87 6.46
C GLU A 24 -10.38 -13.09 5.13
N PHE A 25 -9.19 -12.78 4.67
CA PHE A 25 -8.94 -12.05 3.42
C PHE A 25 -8.60 -12.96 2.24
N SER A 26 -9.11 -14.19 2.22
CA SER A 26 -8.84 -15.10 1.11
C SER A 26 -9.53 -14.66 -0.19
N ARG A 27 -8.83 -14.83 -1.32
CA ARG A 27 -9.33 -14.62 -2.66
C ARG A 27 -8.87 -15.78 -3.55
N GLY A 28 -9.81 -16.69 -3.87
CA GLY A 28 -9.49 -17.92 -4.58
C GLY A 28 -8.55 -18.81 -3.78
N LYS A 29 -7.39 -19.12 -4.33
CA LYS A 29 -6.36 -19.95 -3.68
C LYS A 29 -5.33 -19.18 -2.82
N HIS A 30 -5.47 -17.85 -2.76
CA HIS A 30 -4.49 -17.00 -2.09
C HIS A 30 -5.08 -16.37 -0.82
N GLY A 31 -4.31 -16.41 0.27
CA GLY A 31 -4.59 -15.69 1.50
C GLY A 31 -3.84 -14.36 1.51
N PHE A 32 -4.52 -13.27 1.88
CA PHE A 32 -3.94 -11.94 2.00
C PHE A 32 -3.89 -11.50 3.46
N VAL A 33 -2.85 -10.76 3.82
CA VAL A 33 -2.66 -10.22 5.16
C VAL A 33 -2.41 -8.73 5.08
N PRO A 34 -3.46 -7.89 5.25
CA PRO A 34 -3.29 -6.45 5.31
C PRO A 34 -2.66 -6.03 6.62
N LEU A 35 -1.76 -5.04 6.57
CA LEU A 35 -1.06 -4.50 7.72
C LEU A 35 -1.89 -3.42 8.42
N VAL A 36 -2.59 -2.60 7.66
CA VAL A 36 -3.51 -1.55 8.12
C VAL A 36 -4.93 -2.03 7.86
N ARG A 37 -5.75 -2.10 8.93
CA ARG A 37 -7.05 -2.76 8.91
C ARG A 37 -8.10 -1.91 9.59
N LYS A 38 -9.25 -1.78 8.94
CA LYS A 38 -10.39 -1.03 9.46
C LYS A 38 -10.92 -1.59 10.77
N ARG A 39 -11.01 -2.93 10.85
CA ARG A 39 -11.47 -3.62 12.06
C ARG A 39 -10.61 -3.33 13.30
N GLU A 40 -9.32 -3.09 13.11
CA GLU A 40 -8.37 -2.78 14.16
C GLU A 40 -8.25 -1.29 14.45
N ASP A 41 -9.09 -0.46 13.81
CA ASP A 41 -9.05 1.01 13.89
C ASP A 41 -7.63 1.53 13.58
N THR A 42 -6.99 0.94 12.56
CA THR A 42 -5.67 1.35 12.12
C THR A 42 -5.74 2.14 10.82
N TYR A 43 -4.90 3.15 10.73
CA TYR A 43 -4.81 4.10 9.62
C TYR A 43 -3.36 4.31 9.21
N CYS A 44 -3.16 4.94 8.07
CA CYS A 44 -1.82 5.34 7.67
C CYS A 44 -1.77 6.70 6.98
N SER A 45 -0.59 7.31 7.04
CA SER A 45 -0.20 8.41 6.17
C SER A 45 0.85 7.93 5.18
N LEU A 46 0.78 8.43 3.95
CA LEU A 46 1.70 8.10 2.87
C LEU A 46 2.46 9.34 2.43
N ASN A 47 3.80 9.22 2.39
CA ASN A 47 4.67 10.18 1.73
C ASN A 47 5.30 9.48 0.53
N ILE A 48 4.95 9.90 -0.67
CA ILE A 48 5.34 9.27 -1.93
C ILE A 48 6.29 10.19 -2.67
N LEU A 49 7.50 9.72 -2.94
CA LEU A 49 8.39 10.32 -3.90
C LEU A 49 8.26 9.56 -5.22
N PHE A 50 7.79 10.26 -6.23
CA PHE A 50 7.53 9.74 -7.56
C PHE A 50 8.62 10.22 -8.52
N LEU A 51 9.53 9.32 -8.88
CA LEU A 51 10.67 9.64 -9.72
C LEU A 51 10.45 9.15 -11.16
N ARG A 52 10.66 10.04 -12.11
CA ARG A 52 10.65 9.74 -13.55
C ARG A 52 11.83 10.40 -14.26
N ARG A 53 12.10 9.95 -15.49
CA ARG A 53 13.12 10.57 -16.34
C ARG A 53 12.63 11.83 -17.04
N ASP A 54 11.31 12.04 -17.12
CA ASP A 54 10.70 13.23 -17.68
C ASP A 54 10.81 14.46 -16.78
N VAL A 55 10.57 15.64 -17.38
CA VAL A 55 10.60 16.90 -16.63
C VAL A 55 9.48 16.90 -15.57
N PRO A 56 9.79 17.22 -14.29
CA PRO A 56 8.78 17.41 -13.26
C PRO A 56 7.72 18.43 -13.69
N GLY A 57 6.46 18.16 -13.41
CA GLY A 57 5.35 19.05 -13.79
C GLY A 57 4.51 18.54 -14.96
N LYS A 58 5.06 17.82 -15.92
CA LYS A 58 4.26 17.17 -16.98
C LYS A 58 3.32 16.09 -16.41
N ILE A 59 3.70 15.48 -15.28
CA ILE A 59 2.94 14.45 -14.59
C ILE A 59 1.65 15.03 -13.99
N ILE A 60 1.70 16.28 -13.51
CA ILE A 60 0.57 16.93 -12.83
C ILE A 60 -0.39 17.54 -13.85
N SER A 61 0.13 18.12 -14.93
CA SER A 61 -0.66 18.88 -15.92
C SER A 61 -1.53 18.03 -16.86
N GLY A 62 -1.31 16.70 -16.90
CA GLY A 62 -2.00 15.80 -17.84
C GLY A 62 -3.14 14.97 -17.25
N GLY A 63 -3.56 15.17 -15.99
CA GLY A 63 -4.52 14.27 -15.31
C GLY A 63 -3.98 12.87 -15.06
N ASP A 64 -2.70 12.64 -15.36
CA ASP A 64 -2.05 11.34 -15.32
C ASP A 64 -1.66 10.93 -13.88
N LEU A 65 -1.40 11.92 -13.01
CA LEU A 65 -1.03 11.66 -11.61
C LEU A 65 -2.18 11.02 -10.83
N ASP A 66 -3.41 11.52 -11.00
CA ASP A 66 -4.60 11.00 -10.33
C ASP A 66 -4.85 9.53 -10.69
N ASN A 67 -4.83 9.21 -11.98
CA ASN A 67 -4.97 7.84 -12.46
C ASN A 67 -3.84 6.91 -11.94
N ARG A 68 -2.62 7.42 -11.83
CA ARG A 68 -1.48 6.65 -11.30
C ARG A 68 -1.60 6.42 -9.82
N LEU A 69 -2.04 7.42 -9.06
CA LEU A 69 -2.29 7.27 -7.61
C LEU A 69 -3.40 6.27 -7.35
N LYS A 70 -4.51 6.36 -8.10
CA LYS A 70 -5.58 5.37 -8.01
C LYS A 70 -5.05 3.94 -8.27
N THR A 71 -4.31 3.76 -9.35
CA THR A 71 -3.70 2.46 -9.67
C THR A 71 -2.72 1.99 -8.58
N LEU A 72 -1.99 2.91 -7.96
CA LEU A 72 -1.10 2.60 -6.84
C LEU A 72 -1.89 2.15 -5.61
N PHE A 73 -2.96 2.85 -5.23
CA PHE A 73 -3.79 2.46 -4.08
C PHE A 73 -4.45 1.11 -4.30
N ASP A 74 -4.95 0.84 -5.51
CA ASP A 74 -5.47 -0.48 -5.88
C ASP A 74 -4.40 -1.59 -5.77
N ALA A 75 -3.13 -1.26 -5.99
CA ALA A 75 -2.03 -2.22 -5.84
C ALA A 75 -1.56 -2.40 -4.38
N LEU A 76 -1.87 -1.46 -3.49
CA LEU A 76 -1.51 -1.50 -2.07
C LEU A 76 -2.56 -2.21 -1.20
N LYS A 77 -3.79 -2.31 -1.67
CA LYS A 77 -4.89 -2.94 -0.93
C LYS A 77 -5.07 -4.42 -1.27
N VAL A 78 -5.84 -5.10 -0.43
CA VAL A 78 -6.33 -6.45 -0.74
C VAL A 78 -7.13 -6.40 -2.04
N PRO A 79 -6.84 -7.24 -3.04
CA PRO A 79 -7.56 -7.22 -4.31
C PRO A 79 -9.01 -7.65 -4.12
N GLU A 80 -9.94 -7.01 -4.84
CA GLU A 80 -11.36 -7.36 -4.80
C GLU A 80 -11.63 -8.74 -5.42
N SER A 81 -10.82 -9.13 -6.41
CA SER A 81 -10.93 -10.42 -7.08
C SER A 81 -9.57 -10.93 -7.53
N THR A 82 -9.50 -12.23 -7.81
CA THR A 82 -8.27 -12.86 -8.37
C THR A 82 -8.11 -12.61 -9.87
N LYS A 83 -9.09 -11.98 -10.52
CA LYS A 83 -9.07 -11.71 -11.95
C LYS A 83 -7.96 -10.71 -12.27
N GLY A 84 -6.97 -11.14 -13.03
CA GLY A 84 -5.82 -10.30 -13.39
C GLY A 84 -4.66 -10.34 -12.39
N LEU A 85 -4.79 -11.09 -11.30
CA LEU A 85 -3.62 -11.41 -10.48
C LEU A 85 -2.72 -12.35 -11.27
N PRO A 86 -1.40 -12.13 -11.25
CA PRO A 86 -0.47 -13.09 -11.82
C PRO A 86 -0.60 -14.42 -11.06
N ASP A 87 -0.41 -15.53 -11.76
CA ASP A 87 -0.11 -16.78 -11.08
C ASP A 87 1.18 -16.54 -10.29
N PHE A 88 1.08 -16.47 -8.97
CA PHE A 88 2.24 -16.34 -8.11
C PHE A 88 2.99 -17.68 -8.16
N PRO A 89 4.10 -17.77 -8.92
CA PRO A 89 4.71 -19.05 -9.23
C PRO A 89 5.59 -19.59 -8.13
N GLU A 90 5.89 -18.80 -7.11
CA GLU A 90 6.90 -19.18 -6.13
C GLU A 90 6.27 -19.64 -4.82
N ALA A 91 6.60 -20.86 -4.42
CA ALA A 91 6.39 -21.32 -3.06
C ALA A 91 7.07 -20.35 -2.08
N GLY A 92 6.28 -19.72 -1.21
CA GLY A 92 6.77 -18.74 -0.23
C GLY A 92 6.05 -17.39 -0.23
N PHE A 93 5.11 -17.18 -1.16
CA PHE A 93 4.22 -16.01 -1.19
C PHE A 93 2.81 -16.30 -0.64
N ASP A 94 2.67 -17.32 0.17
CA ASP A 94 1.40 -17.60 0.85
C ASP A 94 1.65 -17.60 2.36
N PRO A 95 1.07 -16.66 3.11
CA PRO A 95 0.16 -15.61 2.68
C PRO A 95 0.86 -14.39 2.03
N ILE A 96 0.08 -13.63 1.23
CA ILE A 96 0.52 -12.41 0.57
C ILE A 96 0.25 -11.22 1.49
N PHE A 97 1.30 -10.47 1.83
CA PHE A 97 1.15 -9.27 2.64
C PHE A 97 0.79 -8.06 1.78
N CYS A 98 -0.27 -7.33 2.17
CA CYS A 98 -0.71 -6.08 1.58
C CYS A 98 -0.55 -4.94 2.60
N LEU A 99 -0.51 -3.70 2.14
CA LEU A 99 -0.48 -2.57 3.06
C LEU A 99 -1.86 -2.34 3.70
N LEU A 100 -2.92 -2.37 2.91
CA LEU A 100 -4.27 -1.94 3.29
C LEU A 100 -5.28 -3.07 3.09
N ASP A 101 -6.32 -3.13 3.92
CA ASP A 101 -7.54 -3.84 3.57
C ASP A 101 -8.44 -3.00 2.66
N ASP A 102 -8.47 -1.66 2.84
CA ASP A 102 -9.17 -0.71 1.98
C ASP A 102 -8.39 0.61 1.89
N ASP A 103 -8.62 1.42 0.86
CA ASP A 103 -7.96 2.69 0.64
C ASP A 103 -8.54 3.84 1.50
N ASP A 104 -9.71 3.67 2.11
CA ASP A 104 -10.32 4.62 3.06
C ASP A 104 -9.51 4.79 4.36
N GLN A 105 -8.50 3.93 4.60
CA GLN A 105 -7.58 4.04 5.74
C GLN A 105 -6.39 4.97 5.50
N ILE A 106 -6.27 5.55 4.31
CA ILE A 106 -5.27 6.57 4.03
C ILE A 106 -5.81 7.93 4.50
N THR A 107 -5.26 8.45 5.60
CA THR A 107 -5.72 9.70 6.21
C THR A 107 -4.93 10.92 5.78
N SER A 108 -3.73 10.72 5.27
CA SER A 108 -2.88 11.79 4.77
C SER A 108 -2.04 11.28 3.61
N LEU A 109 -1.94 12.09 2.58
CA LEU A 109 -1.19 11.81 1.37
C LEU A 109 -0.35 13.00 1.00
N ASN A 110 0.96 12.80 0.91
CA ASN A 110 1.89 13.77 0.34
C ASN A 110 2.60 13.13 -0.86
N VAL A 111 2.55 13.79 -2.01
CA VAL A 111 3.19 13.31 -3.24
C VAL A 111 4.15 14.36 -3.75
N VAL A 112 5.41 13.98 -3.85
CA VAL A 112 6.46 14.79 -4.45
C VAL A 112 6.89 14.10 -5.75
N THR A 113 6.97 14.85 -6.83
CA THR A 113 7.48 14.37 -8.10
C THR A 113 8.86 14.95 -8.36
N ASP A 114 9.79 14.11 -8.76
CA ASP A 114 11.15 14.55 -9.08
C ASP A 114 11.72 13.72 -10.24
N ARG A 115 12.90 14.08 -10.66
CA ARG A 115 13.57 13.51 -11.83
C ARG A 115 14.63 12.49 -11.44
N ILE A 116 14.66 11.37 -12.17
CA ILE A 116 15.78 10.43 -12.10
C ILE A 116 16.96 11.04 -12.84
N LEU A 117 18.05 11.29 -12.13
CA LEU A 117 19.27 11.89 -12.67
C LEU A 117 20.28 10.85 -13.16
N SER A 118 20.12 9.56 -12.78
CA SER A 118 21.00 8.50 -13.24
C SER A 118 20.88 8.25 -14.74
N PRO A 119 21.96 7.90 -15.45
CA PRO A 119 21.87 7.51 -16.84
C PRO A 119 21.01 6.25 -17.01
N LEU A 120 20.33 6.16 -18.17
CA LEU A 120 19.52 4.99 -18.54
C LEU A 120 20.45 3.78 -18.73
N ARG A 121 20.15 2.68 -18.05
CA ARG A 121 20.81 1.40 -18.31
C ARG A 121 20.18 0.72 -19.51
N ALA A 122 20.89 -0.23 -20.12
CA ALA A 122 20.42 -0.92 -21.31
C ALA A 122 19.15 -1.78 -21.09
N ASP A 123 18.88 -2.15 -19.85
CA ASP A 123 17.74 -2.96 -19.41
C ASP A 123 16.57 -2.13 -18.84
N GLU A 124 16.74 -0.80 -18.75
CA GLU A 124 15.73 0.13 -18.24
C GLU A 124 14.91 0.76 -19.38
N ASP A 125 13.61 0.88 -19.17
CA ASP A 125 12.75 1.65 -20.07
C ASP A 125 12.78 3.14 -19.68
N ARG A 126 12.69 4.01 -20.70
CA ARG A 126 12.60 5.47 -20.49
C ARG A 126 11.35 5.84 -19.68
N ASP A 127 10.29 5.04 -19.79
CA ASP A 127 9.02 5.24 -19.09
C ASP A 127 8.99 4.60 -17.70
N ASP A 128 10.09 3.99 -17.27
CA ASP A 128 10.19 3.41 -15.94
C ASP A 128 10.02 4.48 -14.85
N VAL A 129 9.30 4.08 -13.82
CA VAL A 129 8.99 4.91 -12.66
C VAL A 129 9.59 4.27 -11.43
N VAL A 130 10.27 5.06 -10.61
CA VAL A 130 10.72 4.66 -9.29
C VAL A 130 9.84 5.35 -8.25
N LEU A 131 9.26 4.54 -7.36
CA LEU A 131 8.46 5.02 -6.23
C LEU A 131 9.20 4.73 -4.93
N VAL A 132 9.35 5.76 -4.11
CA VAL A 132 9.75 5.61 -2.71
C VAL A 132 8.54 5.98 -1.86
N ILE A 133 8.03 5.03 -1.10
CA ILE A 133 6.81 5.21 -0.31
C ILE A 133 7.20 5.06 1.17
N HIS A 134 7.09 6.16 1.91
CA HIS A 134 7.16 6.14 3.36
C HIS A 134 5.76 5.97 3.93
N VAL A 135 5.57 4.93 4.72
CA VAL A 135 4.32 4.61 5.38
C VAL A 135 4.47 4.85 6.88
N HIS A 136 3.57 5.62 7.45
CA HIS A 136 3.42 5.75 8.89
C HIS A 136 2.05 5.20 9.28
N ALA A 137 2.02 4.01 9.87
CA ALA A 137 0.80 3.38 10.36
C ALA A 137 0.58 3.71 11.84
N TYR A 138 -0.67 3.94 12.23
CA TYR A 138 -1.05 4.29 13.60
C TYR A 138 -2.47 3.80 13.91
N ARG A 139 -2.80 3.73 15.19
CA ARG A 139 -4.16 3.45 15.64
C ARG A 139 -4.97 4.73 15.75
N GLY A 140 -6.23 4.67 15.34
CA GLY A 140 -7.20 5.72 15.62
C GLY A 140 -7.39 5.88 17.13
N THR A 141 -7.59 7.11 17.57
CA THR A 141 -7.97 7.37 18.96
C THR A 141 -9.47 7.13 19.04
N ASN A 142 -9.89 6.03 19.66
CA ASN A 142 -11.31 5.80 19.92
C ASN A 142 -11.87 6.93 20.79
N VAL A 143 -12.73 7.74 20.20
CA VAL A 143 -13.41 8.86 20.90
C VAL A 143 -14.19 8.36 22.12
N SER A 144 -14.57 7.07 22.16
CA SER A 144 -15.20 6.44 23.32
C SER A 144 -14.32 6.37 24.58
N GLN A 145 -13.00 6.49 24.44
CA GLN A 145 -12.09 6.57 25.60
C GLN A 145 -11.96 8.00 26.15
N ILE A 146 -12.32 9.01 25.38
CA ILE A 146 -12.30 10.42 25.82
C ILE A 146 -13.56 10.76 26.65
N ALA A 147 -14.66 10.02 26.47
CA ALA A 147 -15.89 10.21 27.25
C ALA A 147 -15.78 9.78 28.73
N GLY A 148 -14.64 9.26 29.16
CA GLY A 148 -14.37 8.87 30.54
C GLY A 148 -13.63 9.91 31.39
N LEU A 149 -13.43 11.16 30.89
CA LEU A 149 -12.91 12.23 31.73
C LEU A 149 -13.99 12.72 32.69
N PRO A 150 -13.83 12.58 34.05
CA PRO A 150 -14.75 13.17 34.98
C PRO A 150 -14.59 14.68 34.95
N GLY A 151 -15.58 15.39 34.43
CA GLY A 151 -15.61 16.85 34.49
C GLY A 151 -16.11 17.62 33.27
N ALA A 152 -16.65 16.98 32.25
CA ALA A 152 -17.38 17.71 31.20
C ALA A 152 -18.85 17.87 31.66
N VAL A 153 -19.13 18.99 32.29
CA VAL A 153 -20.49 19.52 32.54
C VAL A 153 -20.83 20.48 31.38
#